data_5db5c2b173190ae1e54297a9bb83029e
#
_entry.id   5db5c2b173190ae1e54297a9bb83029e
#
_cell.length_a   1.000
_cell.length_b   1.000
_cell.length_c   1.000
_cell.angle_alpha   90.00
_cell.angle_beta   90.00
_cell.angle_gamma   90.00
#
_symmetry.space_group_name_H-M   'P 1'
#
loop_
_entity.id
_entity.type
_entity.pdbx_description
1 polymer ?
#
loop_
_entity_poly.entity_id
_entity_poly.type
_entity_poly.pdbx_seq_one_letter_code
_entity_poly.pdbx_strand_id
1 'polypeptide(L)'
;MVRAIMHGCNGKMGRVITGLIRDDDAIEIVAGIDTYAGIANDYPVFESIEACDVEADVVIDFSNASAVDHLLDYCAKKKLPVVLCTTGLSEEQLRKVEETAEQTAVLKSANMSLGINLLLKLLQNAAKVLGPAGFDIELVERHHNQKVDAPSGTALALADSVNEALDNQYTYVFDRSQVRQKRGEKEIGISAVRGGTIVGDHEVIFAGADEVIEFKHTAYSKAVFGKGAVEAAKFLAGKKAGKYDMSDVIQL
;
A
#
# COMPACT_ATOMS: atom_id res chain seq x y z
N MET A 1 6.59 -9.61 21.95
CA MET A 1 7.15 -9.71 20.60
C MET A 1 6.11 -10.38 19.73
N VAL A 2 5.73 -9.78 18.60
CA VAL A 2 4.74 -10.35 17.66
C VAL A 2 5.39 -11.47 16.85
N ARG A 3 4.73 -12.61 16.73
CA ARG A 3 5.21 -13.77 15.97
C ARG A 3 4.54 -13.77 14.58
N ALA A 4 5.30 -13.60 13.52
CA ALA A 4 4.80 -13.49 12.18
C ALA A 4 5.15 -14.71 11.32
N ILE A 5 4.19 -15.17 10.50
CA ILE A 5 4.48 -16.06 9.36
C ILE A 5 4.71 -15.19 8.13
N MET A 6 5.82 -15.41 7.42
CA MET A 6 6.11 -14.71 6.17
C MET A 6 5.70 -15.55 4.96
N HIS A 7 4.60 -15.24 4.31
CA HIS A 7 4.10 -15.91 3.12
C HIS A 7 4.71 -15.27 1.85
N GLY A 8 5.40 -16.07 1.04
CA GLY A 8 6.27 -15.62 -0.06
C GLY A 8 7.66 -15.21 0.44
N CYS A 9 8.19 -15.92 1.46
CA CYS A 9 9.41 -15.55 2.19
C CYS A 9 10.67 -15.50 1.31
N ASN A 10 10.78 -16.32 0.29
CA ASN A 10 11.93 -16.40 -0.61
C ASN A 10 11.80 -15.46 -1.83
N GLY A 11 10.65 -14.79 -2.00
CA GLY A 11 10.43 -13.75 -2.98
C GLY A 11 11.24 -12.47 -2.68
N LYS A 12 11.25 -11.54 -3.64
CA LYS A 12 11.99 -10.26 -3.49
C LYS A 12 11.57 -9.48 -2.24
N MET A 13 10.27 -9.32 -2.01
CA MET A 13 9.75 -8.60 -0.86
C MET A 13 9.87 -9.40 0.44
N GLY A 14 9.67 -10.72 0.41
CA GLY A 14 9.86 -11.59 1.56
C GLY A 14 11.25 -11.44 2.16
N ARG A 15 12.29 -11.46 1.33
CA ARG A 15 13.69 -11.26 1.76
C ARG A 15 13.95 -9.85 2.32
N VAL A 16 13.35 -8.83 1.73
CA VAL A 16 13.43 -7.46 2.26
C VAL A 16 12.82 -7.38 3.65
N ILE A 17 11.63 -7.96 3.84
CA ILE A 17 10.91 -7.97 5.13
C ILE A 17 11.68 -8.79 6.15
N THR A 18 12.21 -9.96 5.79
CA THR A 18 13.08 -10.77 6.65
C THR A 18 14.28 -9.93 7.15
N GLY A 19 14.91 -9.16 6.26
CA GLY A 19 16.01 -8.26 6.65
C GLY A 19 15.56 -7.14 7.59
N LEU A 20 14.39 -6.55 7.37
CA LEU A 20 13.85 -5.47 8.22
C LEU A 20 13.46 -5.97 9.62
N ILE A 21 12.90 -7.18 9.72
CA ILE A 21 12.47 -7.76 11.01
C ILE A 21 13.64 -8.25 11.85
N ARG A 22 14.76 -8.65 11.23
CA ARG A 22 15.96 -9.13 11.96
C ARG A 22 16.44 -8.16 13.03
N ASP A 23 16.32 -6.88 12.78
CA ASP A 23 16.81 -5.80 13.65
C ASP A 23 15.66 -5.14 14.46
N ASP A 24 14.51 -5.80 14.57
CA ASP A 24 13.30 -5.27 15.22
C ASP A 24 12.88 -6.11 16.44
N ASP A 25 13.10 -5.62 17.65
CA ASP A 25 12.79 -6.31 18.88
C ASP A 25 11.28 -6.52 19.16
N ALA A 26 10.41 -5.88 18.37
CA ALA A 26 8.96 -5.94 18.56
C ALA A 26 8.27 -7.07 17.79
N ILE A 27 8.94 -7.63 16.77
CA ILE A 27 8.39 -8.66 15.88
C ILE A 27 9.48 -9.65 15.45
N GLU A 28 9.11 -10.91 15.26
CA GLU A 28 9.99 -11.96 14.73
C GLU A 28 9.27 -12.78 13.66
N ILE A 29 10.01 -13.34 12.70
CA ILE A 29 9.47 -14.35 11.77
C ILE A 29 9.69 -15.73 12.39
N VAL A 30 8.59 -16.41 12.71
CA VAL A 30 8.63 -17.75 13.28
C VAL A 30 8.54 -18.87 12.25
N ALA A 31 8.00 -18.57 11.06
CA ALA A 31 7.94 -19.49 9.91
C ALA A 31 7.85 -18.73 8.60
N GLY A 32 8.32 -19.36 7.53
CA GLY A 32 8.13 -18.91 6.16
C GLY A 32 7.30 -19.88 5.35
N ILE A 33 6.57 -19.38 4.37
CA ILE A 33 5.86 -20.20 3.38
C ILE A 33 6.37 -19.83 2.00
N ASP A 34 6.89 -20.81 1.27
CA ASP A 34 7.31 -20.63 -0.13
C ASP A 34 7.46 -22.00 -0.82
N THR A 35 7.09 -22.07 -2.08
CA THR A 35 7.32 -23.28 -2.92
C THR A 35 8.77 -23.43 -3.35
N TYR A 36 9.55 -22.36 -3.29
CA TYR A 36 10.98 -22.38 -3.61
C TYR A 36 11.83 -22.48 -2.33
N ALA A 37 12.46 -23.64 -2.12
CA ALA A 37 13.26 -23.95 -0.94
C ALA A 37 14.78 -23.64 -1.07
N GLY A 38 15.21 -23.02 -2.16
CA GLY A 38 16.64 -22.80 -2.48
C GLY A 38 17.34 -21.67 -1.68
N ILE A 39 16.69 -21.10 -0.67
CA ILE A 39 17.23 -20.03 0.18
C ILE A 39 17.25 -20.50 1.63
N ALA A 40 18.41 -20.36 2.28
CA ALA A 40 18.52 -20.60 3.71
C ALA A 40 17.91 -19.43 4.49
N ASN A 41 17.03 -19.74 5.44
CA ASN A 41 16.41 -18.80 6.36
C ASN A 41 16.73 -19.19 7.80
N ASP A 42 16.68 -18.24 8.72
CA ASP A 42 16.88 -18.44 10.15
C ASP A 42 15.63 -19.02 10.84
N TYR A 43 14.59 -19.35 10.07
CA TYR A 43 13.31 -19.93 10.48
C TYR A 43 12.92 -21.10 9.56
N PRO A 44 12.05 -22.03 10.02
CA PRO A 44 11.57 -23.11 9.17
C PRO A 44 10.73 -22.58 8.00
N VAL A 45 10.89 -23.19 6.82
CA VAL A 45 10.11 -22.86 5.63
C VAL A 45 9.27 -24.05 5.22
N PHE A 46 7.98 -23.82 5.01
CA PHE A 46 6.99 -24.80 4.59
C PHE A 46 6.55 -24.55 3.15
N GLU A 47 6.21 -25.61 2.45
CA GLU A 47 5.79 -25.54 1.03
C GLU A 47 4.39 -24.91 0.87
N SER A 48 3.51 -25.09 1.87
CA SER A 48 2.17 -24.50 1.91
C SER A 48 1.81 -24.02 3.31
N ILE A 49 0.84 -23.11 3.41
CA ILE A 49 0.37 -22.58 4.69
C ILE A 49 -0.31 -23.66 5.53
N GLU A 50 -0.96 -24.65 4.90
CA GLU A 50 -1.61 -25.77 5.57
C GLU A 50 -0.60 -26.74 6.20
N ALA A 51 0.61 -26.83 5.66
CA ALA A 51 1.68 -27.65 6.21
C ALA A 51 2.38 -27.00 7.40
N CYS A 52 2.16 -25.70 7.63
CA CYS A 52 2.74 -24.97 8.75
C CYS A 52 2.00 -25.27 10.06
N ASP A 53 2.72 -25.89 11.01
CA ASP A 53 2.23 -26.21 12.35
C ASP A 53 2.72 -25.22 13.42
N VAL A 54 3.45 -24.17 13.01
CA VAL A 54 3.99 -23.14 13.89
C VAL A 54 2.90 -22.15 14.30
N GLU A 55 2.76 -21.90 15.59
CA GLU A 55 1.86 -20.86 16.09
C GLU A 55 2.40 -19.46 15.80
N ALA A 56 1.51 -18.57 15.36
CA ALA A 56 1.82 -17.19 15.05
C ALA A 56 0.67 -16.24 15.45
N ASP A 57 0.96 -14.96 15.50
CA ASP A 57 0.01 -13.90 15.84
C ASP A 57 -0.52 -13.19 14.60
N VAL A 58 0.21 -13.27 13.46
CA VAL A 58 -0.15 -12.62 12.21
C VAL A 58 0.56 -13.27 11.02
N VAL A 59 -0.05 -13.21 9.83
CA VAL A 59 0.62 -13.53 8.55
C VAL A 59 0.92 -12.23 7.80
N ILE A 60 2.12 -12.12 7.23
CA ILE A 60 2.47 -11.07 6.25
C ILE A 60 2.56 -11.75 4.89
N ASP A 61 1.71 -11.34 3.95
CA ASP A 61 1.63 -11.95 2.63
C ASP A 61 2.18 -11.06 1.53
N PHE A 62 3.22 -11.54 0.85
CA PHE A 62 3.76 -11.02 -0.40
C PHE A 62 3.97 -12.15 -1.42
N SER A 63 2.98 -12.98 -1.59
CA SER A 63 2.99 -14.12 -2.52
C SER A 63 2.49 -13.73 -3.92
N ASN A 64 1.63 -14.53 -4.47
CA ASN A 64 0.95 -14.28 -5.75
C ASN A 64 -0.55 -14.58 -5.62
N ALA A 65 -1.35 -14.06 -6.56
CA ALA A 65 -2.81 -14.17 -6.50
C ALA A 65 -3.32 -15.62 -6.44
N SER A 66 -2.60 -16.58 -7.06
CA SER A 66 -3.04 -17.99 -7.04
C SER A 66 -2.93 -18.67 -5.66
N ALA A 67 -2.17 -18.09 -4.72
CA ALA A 67 -2.02 -18.63 -3.37
C ALA A 67 -2.98 -17.99 -2.36
N VAL A 68 -3.65 -16.89 -2.74
CA VAL A 68 -4.44 -16.07 -1.81
C VAL A 68 -5.67 -16.81 -1.27
N ASP A 69 -6.34 -17.62 -2.09
CA ASP A 69 -7.55 -18.34 -1.69
C ASP A 69 -7.26 -19.32 -0.54
N HIS A 70 -6.18 -20.10 -0.64
CA HIS A 70 -5.73 -21.01 0.40
C HIS A 70 -5.30 -20.28 1.66
N LEU A 71 -4.59 -19.16 1.51
CA LEU A 71 -4.18 -18.33 2.62
C LEU A 71 -5.39 -17.80 3.41
N LEU A 72 -6.38 -17.25 2.72
CA LEU A 72 -7.58 -16.68 3.35
C LEU A 72 -8.40 -17.76 4.06
N ASP A 73 -8.58 -18.94 3.46
CA ASP A 73 -9.26 -20.09 4.08
C ASP A 73 -8.54 -20.53 5.36
N TYR A 74 -7.22 -20.61 5.33
CA TYR A 74 -6.42 -20.94 6.50
C TYR A 74 -6.57 -19.89 7.61
N CYS A 75 -6.43 -18.60 7.26
CA CYS A 75 -6.54 -17.50 8.21
C CYS A 75 -7.93 -17.43 8.87
N ALA A 76 -9.00 -17.61 8.09
CA ALA A 76 -10.37 -17.66 8.61
C ALA A 76 -10.56 -18.83 9.59
N LYS A 77 -10.13 -20.05 9.20
CA LYS A 77 -10.24 -21.25 10.03
C LYS A 77 -9.45 -21.15 11.33
N LYS A 78 -8.25 -20.57 11.28
CA LYS A 78 -7.37 -20.41 12.45
C LYS A 78 -7.64 -19.15 13.26
N LYS A 79 -8.50 -18.25 12.77
CA LYS A 79 -8.71 -16.89 13.29
C LYS A 79 -7.39 -16.12 13.39
N LEU A 80 -6.51 -16.32 12.40
CA LEU A 80 -5.17 -15.74 12.35
C LEU A 80 -5.22 -14.45 11.53
N PRO A 81 -4.85 -13.30 12.09
CA PRO A 81 -4.76 -12.03 11.38
C PRO A 81 -3.84 -12.09 10.14
N VAL A 82 -4.19 -11.38 9.08
CA VAL A 82 -3.39 -11.35 7.83
C VAL A 82 -3.23 -9.95 7.26
N VAL A 83 -1.99 -9.56 6.99
CA VAL A 83 -1.62 -8.37 6.19
C VAL A 83 -1.46 -8.83 4.75
N LEU A 84 -2.47 -8.59 3.93
CA LEU A 84 -2.56 -9.06 2.53
C LEU A 84 -2.00 -8.00 1.59
N CYS A 85 -0.75 -8.19 1.13
CA CYS A 85 -0.07 -7.27 0.22
C CYS A 85 -0.01 -7.78 -1.23
N THR A 86 -0.47 -9.00 -1.50
CA THR A 86 -0.56 -9.53 -2.86
C THR A 86 -1.49 -8.68 -3.72
N THR A 87 -1.03 -8.34 -4.91
CA THR A 87 -1.74 -7.53 -5.91
C THR A 87 -2.35 -8.37 -7.02
N GLY A 88 -3.22 -7.78 -7.85
CA GLY A 88 -3.82 -8.46 -9.00
C GLY A 88 -4.90 -9.48 -8.61
N LEU A 89 -5.58 -9.27 -7.49
CA LEU A 89 -6.69 -10.12 -7.05
C LEU A 89 -7.90 -9.95 -7.98
N SER A 90 -8.59 -11.07 -8.23
CA SER A 90 -9.87 -11.07 -8.93
C SER A 90 -10.99 -10.49 -8.05
N GLU A 91 -12.14 -10.15 -8.66
CA GLU A 91 -13.33 -9.72 -7.90
C GLU A 91 -13.82 -10.78 -6.92
N GLU A 92 -13.68 -12.07 -7.28
CA GLU A 92 -14.02 -13.18 -6.40
C GLU A 92 -13.10 -13.23 -5.18
N GLN A 93 -11.80 -13.07 -5.39
CA GLN A 93 -10.82 -12.98 -4.30
C GLN A 93 -11.04 -11.75 -3.42
N LEU A 94 -11.44 -10.62 -4.00
CA LEU A 94 -11.79 -9.44 -3.21
C LEU A 94 -13.04 -9.68 -2.35
N ARG A 95 -14.07 -10.39 -2.85
CA ARG A 95 -15.20 -10.82 -2.03
C ARG A 95 -14.78 -11.75 -0.90
N LYS A 96 -13.89 -12.71 -1.20
CA LYS A 96 -13.34 -13.62 -0.19
C LYS A 96 -12.55 -12.89 0.91
N VAL A 97 -11.88 -11.78 0.58
CA VAL A 97 -11.26 -10.89 1.58
C VAL A 97 -12.31 -10.34 2.55
N GLU A 98 -13.46 -9.85 2.05
CA GLU A 98 -14.55 -9.35 2.90
C GLU A 98 -15.11 -10.47 3.81
N GLU A 99 -15.39 -11.66 3.25
CA GLU A 99 -15.88 -12.83 4.00
C GLU A 99 -14.88 -13.29 5.07
N THR A 100 -13.58 -13.25 4.76
CA THR A 100 -12.52 -13.58 5.72
C THR A 100 -12.45 -12.57 6.85
N ALA A 101 -12.67 -11.29 6.54
CA ALA A 101 -12.67 -10.22 7.53
C ALA A 101 -13.81 -10.32 8.56
N GLU A 102 -14.90 -11.03 8.25
CA GLU A 102 -15.94 -11.35 9.22
C GLU A 102 -15.47 -12.35 10.29
N GLN A 103 -14.41 -13.13 10.01
CA GLN A 103 -13.92 -14.21 10.86
C GLN A 103 -12.60 -13.89 11.56
N THR A 104 -11.75 -13.10 10.95
CA THR A 104 -10.44 -12.66 11.48
C THR A 104 -10.10 -11.25 11.02
N ALA A 105 -9.03 -10.66 11.57
CA ALA A 105 -8.56 -9.36 11.13
C ALA A 105 -7.82 -9.47 9.78
N VAL A 106 -8.27 -8.73 8.77
CA VAL A 106 -7.61 -8.66 7.46
C VAL A 106 -7.24 -7.22 7.15
N LEU A 107 -5.95 -6.97 7.01
CA LEU A 107 -5.49 -5.66 6.54
C LEU A 107 -5.12 -5.73 5.07
N LYS A 108 -5.78 -4.93 4.25
CA LYS A 108 -5.49 -4.75 2.83
C LYS A 108 -5.52 -3.28 2.47
N SER A 109 -4.45 -2.78 1.86
CA SER A 109 -4.34 -1.39 1.42
C SER A 109 -3.81 -1.30 -0.01
N ALA A 110 -4.20 -0.25 -0.72
CA ALA A 110 -3.73 0.01 -2.08
C ALA A 110 -2.21 0.29 -2.13
N ASN A 111 -1.68 0.85 -1.05
CA ASN A 111 -0.26 1.14 -0.90
C ASN A 111 0.16 0.90 0.56
N MET A 112 1.26 0.17 0.77
CA MET A 112 1.75 -0.15 2.12
C MET A 112 2.70 0.90 2.70
N SER A 113 3.13 1.92 1.94
CA SER A 113 4.03 2.96 2.47
C SER A 113 3.35 3.79 3.55
N LEU A 114 3.97 3.89 4.72
CA LEU A 114 3.55 4.80 5.79
C LEU A 114 3.50 6.25 5.31
N GLY A 115 4.54 6.67 4.56
CA GLY A 115 4.63 8.04 4.04
C GLY A 115 3.51 8.38 3.05
N ILE A 116 3.14 7.46 2.16
CA ILE A 116 2.03 7.67 1.22
C ILE A 116 0.69 7.75 1.98
N ASN A 117 0.46 6.85 2.93
CA ASN A 117 -0.81 6.86 3.67
C ASN A 117 -0.94 8.07 4.61
N LEU A 118 0.17 8.52 5.21
CA LEU A 118 0.22 9.80 5.92
C LEU A 118 -0.11 10.96 4.95
N LEU A 119 0.49 10.95 3.77
CA LEU A 119 0.28 11.99 2.77
C LEU A 119 -1.19 12.06 2.32
N LEU A 120 -1.86 10.91 2.10
CA LEU A 120 -3.29 10.85 1.78
C LEU A 120 -4.13 11.63 2.81
N LYS A 121 -3.90 11.40 4.11
CA LYS A 121 -4.62 12.11 5.20
C LYS A 121 -4.31 13.61 5.23
N LEU A 122 -3.04 13.98 5.08
CA LEU A 122 -2.64 15.39 5.06
C LEU A 122 -3.24 16.14 3.87
N LEU A 123 -3.27 15.51 2.70
CA LEU A 123 -3.86 16.08 1.49
C LEU A 123 -5.37 16.31 1.61
N GLN A 124 -6.11 15.40 2.26
CA GLN A 124 -7.54 15.62 2.54
C GLN A 124 -7.76 16.88 3.39
N ASN A 125 -6.94 17.09 4.42
CA ASN A 125 -7.03 18.27 5.26
C ASN A 125 -6.63 19.55 4.50
N ALA A 126 -5.55 19.48 3.72
CA ALA A 126 -5.10 20.60 2.90
C ALA A 126 -6.15 20.97 1.83
N ALA A 127 -6.72 19.99 1.13
CA ALA A 127 -7.72 20.20 0.10
C ALA A 127 -8.98 20.93 0.63
N LYS A 128 -9.47 20.56 1.82
CA LYS A 128 -10.64 21.20 2.44
C LYS A 128 -10.42 22.69 2.73
N VAL A 129 -9.18 23.12 2.92
CA VAL A 129 -8.83 24.52 3.18
C VAL A 129 -8.49 25.25 1.89
N LEU A 130 -7.61 24.67 1.08
CA LEU A 130 -7.01 25.32 -0.09
C LEU A 130 -7.92 25.31 -1.32
N GLY A 131 -8.71 24.24 -1.53
CA GLY A 131 -9.66 24.15 -2.65
C GLY A 131 -10.68 25.30 -2.65
N PRO A 132 -11.46 25.51 -1.56
CA PRO A 132 -12.39 26.64 -1.46
C PRO A 132 -11.71 28.00 -1.49
N ALA A 133 -10.41 28.08 -1.13
CA ALA A 133 -9.63 29.33 -1.21
C ALA A 133 -9.12 29.63 -2.63
N GLY A 134 -9.45 28.79 -3.63
CA GLY A 134 -9.16 29.03 -5.04
C GLY A 134 -7.75 28.61 -5.47
N PHE A 135 -7.11 27.69 -4.74
CA PHE A 135 -5.85 27.09 -5.16
C PHE A 135 -6.07 26.09 -6.29
N ASP A 136 -5.27 26.19 -7.33
CA ASP A 136 -5.17 25.20 -8.39
C ASP A 136 -4.46 23.93 -7.87
N ILE A 137 -4.93 22.77 -8.33
CA ILE A 137 -4.40 21.48 -7.84
C ILE A 137 -3.74 20.74 -9.00
N GLU A 138 -2.45 20.44 -8.86
CA GLU A 138 -1.68 19.69 -9.84
C GLU A 138 -0.92 18.56 -9.14
N LEU A 139 -0.74 17.45 -9.84
CA LEU A 139 0.00 16.30 -9.37
C LEU A 139 1.05 15.90 -10.41
N VAL A 140 2.29 15.69 -9.96
CA VAL A 140 3.39 15.21 -10.81
C VAL A 140 3.93 13.91 -10.22
N GLU A 141 3.99 12.85 -11.03
CA GLU A 141 4.60 11.59 -10.64
C GLU A 141 5.75 11.21 -11.55
N ARG A 142 6.78 10.57 -10.99
CA ARG A 142 7.97 10.17 -11.72
C ARG A 142 8.32 8.72 -11.37
N HIS A 143 8.50 7.87 -12.39
CA HIS A 143 8.92 6.47 -12.22
C HIS A 143 9.93 6.06 -13.29
N HIS A 144 10.51 4.89 -13.08
CA HIS A 144 11.45 4.26 -14.01
C HIS A 144 10.84 4.03 -15.40
N ASN A 145 11.70 3.91 -16.40
CA ASN A 145 11.31 3.74 -17.80
C ASN A 145 10.64 2.39 -18.14
N GLN A 146 10.62 1.45 -17.19
CA GLN A 146 9.96 0.13 -17.34
C GLN A 146 8.53 0.10 -16.75
N LYS A 147 8.03 1.22 -16.17
CA LYS A 147 6.69 1.27 -15.61
C LYS A 147 5.66 1.45 -16.71
N VAL A 148 4.71 0.52 -16.81
CA VAL A 148 3.74 0.41 -17.92
C VAL A 148 2.55 1.35 -17.73
N ASP A 149 2.02 1.40 -16.49
CA ASP A 149 0.88 2.25 -16.16
C ASP A 149 1.30 3.72 -16.01
N ALA A 150 0.52 4.61 -16.59
CA ALA A 150 0.64 6.07 -16.46
C ALA A 150 -0.75 6.71 -16.54
N PRO A 151 -1.20 7.45 -15.51
CA PRO A 151 -0.51 7.68 -14.23
C PRO A 151 -0.38 6.41 -13.38
N SER A 152 0.50 6.47 -12.36
CA SER A 152 0.64 5.38 -11.39
C SER A 152 -0.61 5.24 -10.50
N GLY A 153 -0.89 4.01 -10.01
CA GLY A 153 -1.99 3.81 -9.07
C GLY A 153 -1.87 4.66 -7.80
N THR A 154 -0.65 4.96 -7.33
CA THR A 154 -0.42 5.87 -6.20
C THR A 154 -0.80 7.32 -6.55
N ALA A 155 -0.48 7.77 -7.76
CA ALA A 155 -0.86 9.12 -8.20
C ALA A 155 -2.39 9.27 -8.26
N LEU A 156 -3.08 8.26 -8.80
CA LEU A 156 -4.54 8.25 -8.82
C LEU A 156 -5.13 8.25 -7.40
N ALA A 157 -4.60 7.42 -6.49
CA ALA A 157 -5.06 7.39 -5.10
C ALA A 157 -4.87 8.74 -4.38
N LEU A 158 -3.77 9.47 -4.64
CA LEU A 158 -3.56 10.81 -4.11
C LEU A 158 -4.57 11.81 -4.69
N ALA A 159 -4.82 11.76 -6.01
CA ALA A 159 -5.82 12.60 -6.66
C ALA A 159 -7.25 12.29 -6.16
N ASP A 160 -7.60 11.01 -6.03
CA ASP A 160 -8.88 10.56 -5.49
C ASP A 160 -9.08 11.07 -4.06
N SER A 161 -8.07 10.95 -3.21
CA SER A 161 -8.12 11.42 -1.82
C SER A 161 -8.37 12.94 -1.72
N VAL A 162 -7.76 13.72 -2.60
CA VAL A 162 -8.00 15.17 -2.72
C VAL A 162 -9.42 15.44 -3.21
N ASN A 163 -9.85 14.74 -4.25
CA ASN A 163 -11.16 14.95 -4.87
C ASN A 163 -12.32 14.54 -3.95
N GLU A 164 -12.18 13.43 -3.22
CA GLU A 164 -13.13 13.01 -2.18
C GLU A 164 -13.30 14.09 -1.11
N ALA A 165 -12.21 14.72 -0.67
CA ALA A 165 -12.26 15.81 0.30
C ALA A 165 -12.93 17.08 -0.23
N LEU A 166 -13.12 17.17 -1.55
CA LEU A 166 -13.79 18.25 -2.30
C LEU A 166 -15.13 17.78 -2.92
N ASP A 167 -15.78 16.80 -2.31
CA ASP A 167 -17.09 16.26 -2.72
C ASP A 167 -17.12 15.70 -4.16
N ASN A 168 -15.98 15.22 -4.67
CA ASN A 168 -15.81 14.69 -6.02
C ASN A 168 -16.22 15.66 -7.14
N GLN A 169 -15.99 16.95 -6.97
CA GLN A 169 -16.40 17.98 -7.91
C GLN A 169 -15.33 18.32 -8.96
N TYR A 170 -14.12 17.75 -8.84
CA TYR A 170 -13.01 18.04 -9.73
C TYR A 170 -12.86 16.97 -10.81
N THR A 171 -12.50 17.39 -12.01
CA THR A 171 -12.20 16.51 -13.15
C THR A 171 -10.70 16.31 -13.29
N TYR A 172 -10.28 15.10 -13.69
CA TYR A 172 -8.85 14.82 -13.92
C TYR A 172 -8.43 15.22 -15.33
N VAL A 173 -7.31 15.92 -15.43
CA VAL A 173 -6.71 16.33 -16.70
C VAL A 173 -5.31 15.75 -16.81
N PHE A 174 -5.11 14.78 -17.72
CA PHE A 174 -3.86 14.05 -17.88
C PHE A 174 -2.90 14.67 -18.88
N ASP A 175 -3.41 15.45 -19.84
CA ASP A 175 -2.61 16.09 -20.88
C ASP A 175 -3.26 17.41 -21.31
N ARG A 176 -2.54 18.50 -21.14
CA ARG A 176 -2.98 19.84 -21.58
C ARG A 176 -2.47 20.21 -22.96
N SER A 177 -1.60 19.40 -23.58
CA SER A 177 -0.99 19.71 -24.87
C SER A 177 -1.98 19.66 -26.03
N GLN A 178 -3.08 18.90 -25.85
CA GLN A 178 -4.08 18.68 -26.89
C GLN A 178 -5.06 19.85 -27.06
N VAL A 179 -5.12 20.77 -26.11
CA VAL A 179 -6.07 21.89 -26.12
C VAL A 179 -5.37 23.22 -25.82
N ARG A 180 -5.75 24.25 -26.56
CA ARG A 180 -5.23 25.62 -26.37
C ARG A 180 -6.24 26.45 -25.61
N GLN A 181 -6.35 26.21 -24.32
CA GLN A 181 -7.26 26.95 -23.44
C GLN A 181 -6.64 27.20 -22.06
N LYS A 182 -7.21 28.14 -21.30
CA LYS A 182 -6.85 28.34 -19.90
C LYS A 182 -7.30 27.12 -19.09
N ARG A 183 -6.60 26.88 -17.97
CA ARG A 183 -7.00 25.89 -16.97
C ARG A 183 -8.40 26.20 -16.43
N GLY A 184 -9.20 25.16 -16.22
CA GLY A 184 -10.49 25.26 -15.53
C GLY A 184 -10.31 25.36 -14.01
N GLU A 185 -11.29 25.91 -13.31
CA GLU A 185 -11.24 26.12 -11.87
C GLU A 185 -11.30 24.79 -11.07
N LYS A 186 -12.09 23.81 -11.56
CA LYS A 186 -12.29 22.50 -10.90
C LYS A 186 -11.60 21.39 -11.66
N GLU A 187 -10.29 21.49 -11.78
CA GLU A 187 -9.44 20.49 -12.39
C GLU A 187 -8.35 20.01 -11.41
N ILE A 188 -8.03 18.74 -11.45
CA ILE A 188 -6.79 18.18 -10.90
C ILE A 188 -5.96 17.73 -12.09
N GLY A 189 -4.86 18.44 -12.35
CA GLY A 189 -3.92 18.03 -13.37
C GLY A 189 -3.04 16.89 -12.88
N ILE A 190 -2.79 15.89 -13.74
CA ILE A 190 -1.94 14.74 -13.39
C ILE A 190 -0.93 14.52 -14.51
N SER A 191 0.35 14.72 -14.20
CA SER A 191 1.46 14.58 -15.13
C SER A 191 2.35 13.40 -14.74
N ALA A 192 2.66 12.53 -15.71
CA ALA A 192 3.47 11.34 -15.52
C ALA A 192 4.82 11.46 -16.23
N VAL A 193 5.92 11.28 -15.50
CA VAL A 193 7.29 11.25 -16.05
C VAL A 193 7.83 9.82 -15.96
N ARG A 194 8.48 9.35 -17.04
CA ARG A 194 9.14 8.04 -17.11
C ARG A 194 10.61 8.24 -17.47
N GLY A 195 11.53 7.77 -16.60
CA GLY A 195 12.97 7.94 -16.86
C GLY A 195 13.86 7.14 -15.91
N GLY A 196 14.94 6.64 -16.43
CA GLY A 196 15.99 5.96 -15.68
C GLY A 196 15.46 4.86 -14.76
N THR A 197 15.93 4.87 -13.53
CA THR A 197 15.63 3.91 -12.46
C THR A 197 14.86 4.53 -11.29
N ILE A 198 14.16 5.64 -11.49
CA ILE A 198 13.36 6.31 -10.46
C ILE A 198 12.38 5.31 -9.86
N VAL A 199 12.47 5.09 -8.54
CA VAL A 199 11.64 4.09 -7.85
C VAL A 199 10.18 4.56 -7.76
N GLY A 200 9.97 5.83 -7.39
CA GLY A 200 8.66 6.47 -7.35
C GLY A 200 8.72 7.81 -6.62
N ASP A 201 8.36 8.86 -7.33
CA ASP A 201 8.20 10.22 -6.82
C ASP A 201 6.76 10.65 -7.03
N HIS A 202 6.15 11.29 -6.04
CA HIS A 202 4.82 11.86 -6.13
C HIS A 202 4.83 13.23 -5.47
N GLU A 203 4.30 14.23 -6.16
CA GLU A 203 4.27 15.61 -5.72
C GLU A 203 2.88 16.18 -6.00
N VAL A 204 2.21 16.66 -4.96
CA VAL A 204 0.92 17.33 -5.07
C VAL A 204 1.12 18.80 -4.77
N ILE A 205 0.72 19.64 -5.71
CA ILE A 205 0.95 21.08 -5.74
C ILE A 205 -0.39 21.78 -5.57
N PHE A 206 -0.49 22.65 -4.58
CA PHE A 206 -1.58 23.60 -4.42
C PHE A 206 -1.04 24.99 -4.76
N ALA A 207 -1.44 25.54 -5.90
CA ALA A 207 -0.94 26.79 -6.44
C ALA A 207 -1.99 27.91 -6.25
N GLY A 208 -1.72 28.83 -5.34
CA GLY A 208 -2.51 30.05 -5.12
C GLY A 208 -2.01 31.21 -5.97
N ALA A 209 -2.60 32.42 -5.77
CA ALA A 209 -2.24 33.62 -6.52
C ALA A 209 -0.79 34.09 -6.24
N ASP A 210 -0.37 34.04 -4.98
CA ASP A 210 0.92 34.57 -4.51
C ASP A 210 1.74 33.56 -3.71
N GLU A 211 1.29 32.30 -3.63
CA GLU A 211 1.97 31.23 -2.90
C GLU A 211 1.73 29.86 -3.52
N VAL A 212 2.63 28.94 -3.27
CA VAL A 212 2.51 27.52 -3.65
C VAL A 212 2.83 26.65 -2.44
N ILE A 213 2.02 25.62 -2.23
CA ILE A 213 2.26 24.59 -1.21
C ILE A 213 2.47 23.26 -1.93
N GLU A 214 3.56 22.59 -1.62
CA GLU A 214 3.94 21.32 -2.24
C GLU A 214 4.04 20.22 -1.18
N PHE A 215 3.39 19.09 -1.46
CA PHE A 215 3.52 17.87 -0.67
C PHE A 215 4.23 16.83 -1.53
N LYS A 216 5.43 16.42 -1.11
CA LYS A 216 6.26 15.52 -1.88
C LYS A 216 6.63 14.26 -1.10
N HIS A 217 6.56 13.11 -1.78
CA HIS A 217 7.05 11.83 -1.34
C HIS A 217 8.02 11.24 -2.37
N THR A 218 9.20 10.84 -1.93
CA THR A 218 10.21 10.16 -2.76
C THR A 218 10.55 8.80 -2.16
N ALA A 219 10.29 7.73 -2.91
CA ALA A 219 10.71 6.39 -2.55
C ALA A 219 12.11 6.10 -3.13
N TYR A 220 13.09 5.82 -2.28
CA TYR A 220 14.45 5.43 -2.71
C TYR A 220 14.58 3.92 -2.94
N SER A 221 13.69 3.12 -2.37
CA SER A 221 13.65 1.67 -2.58
C SER A 221 12.25 1.11 -2.32
N LYS A 222 11.99 -0.11 -2.79
CA LYS A 222 10.75 -0.84 -2.49
C LYS A 222 10.65 -1.29 -1.02
N ALA A 223 11.71 -1.15 -0.23
CA ALA A 223 11.70 -1.47 1.20
C ALA A 223 10.68 -0.62 2.00
N VAL A 224 10.27 0.56 1.49
CA VAL A 224 9.21 1.37 2.11
C VAL A 224 7.89 0.60 2.26
N PHE A 225 7.56 -0.28 1.31
CA PHE A 225 6.36 -1.12 1.38
C PHE A 225 6.53 -2.26 2.39
N GLY A 226 7.73 -2.84 2.47
CA GLY A 226 8.07 -3.86 3.47
C GLY A 226 7.99 -3.29 4.89
N LYS A 227 8.55 -2.09 5.12
CA LYS A 227 8.47 -1.40 6.41
C LYS A 227 7.02 -1.14 6.82
N GLY A 228 6.19 -0.67 5.91
CA GLY A 228 4.76 -0.47 6.18
C GLY A 228 4.02 -1.77 6.49
N ALA A 229 4.35 -2.88 5.81
CA ALA A 229 3.77 -4.19 6.11
C ALA A 229 4.19 -4.73 7.48
N VAL A 230 5.42 -4.46 7.92
CA VAL A 230 5.89 -4.79 9.28
C VAL A 230 5.10 -4.01 10.34
N GLU A 231 4.92 -2.70 10.16
CA GLU A 231 4.11 -1.89 11.07
C GLU A 231 2.63 -2.31 11.06
N ALA A 232 2.09 -2.65 9.87
CA ALA A 232 0.75 -3.21 9.76
C ALA A 232 0.60 -4.53 10.51
N ALA A 233 1.61 -5.41 10.47
CA ALA A 233 1.59 -6.68 11.21
C ALA A 233 1.60 -6.47 12.73
N LYS A 234 2.44 -5.56 13.23
CA LYS A 234 2.45 -5.19 14.65
C LYS A 234 1.10 -4.61 15.10
N PHE A 235 0.50 -3.77 14.26
CA PHE A 235 -0.82 -3.19 14.52
C PHE A 235 -1.92 -4.24 14.53
N LEU A 236 -1.89 -5.19 13.58
CA LEU A 236 -2.98 -6.14 13.34
C LEU A 236 -2.98 -7.29 14.35
N ALA A 237 -1.82 -7.65 14.92
CA ALA A 237 -1.70 -8.70 15.93
C ALA A 237 -2.62 -8.42 17.11
N GLY A 238 -3.52 -9.36 17.40
CA GLY A 238 -4.51 -9.27 18.48
C GLY A 238 -5.74 -8.38 18.17
N LYS A 239 -5.88 -7.83 16.97
CA LYS A 239 -7.11 -7.14 16.55
C LYS A 239 -8.27 -8.11 16.40
N LYS A 240 -9.48 -7.60 16.62
CA LYS A 240 -10.72 -8.35 16.38
C LYS A 240 -10.95 -8.54 14.88
N ALA A 241 -11.78 -9.53 14.53
CA ALA A 241 -12.26 -9.70 13.18
C ALA A 241 -12.77 -8.37 12.60
N GLY A 242 -12.38 -8.09 11.38
CA GLY A 242 -12.70 -6.84 10.68
C GLY A 242 -11.75 -6.57 9.53
N LYS A 243 -12.16 -5.68 8.66
CA LYS A 243 -11.34 -5.16 7.58
C LYS A 243 -10.61 -3.90 8.05
N TYR A 244 -9.32 -3.87 7.80
CA TYR A 244 -8.42 -2.78 8.16
C TYR A 244 -7.63 -2.33 6.93
N ASP A 245 -7.15 -1.12 6.98
CA ASP A 245 -6.22 -0.59 5.98
C ASP A 245 -5.07 0.20 6.65
N MET A 246 -4.19 0.76 5.84
CA MET A 246 -3.06 1.54 6.36
C MET A 246 -3.49 2.83 7.05
N SER A 247 -4.72 3.32 6.85
CA SER A 247 -5.23 4.50 7.56
C SER A 247 -5.51 4.20 9.04
N ASP A 248 -5.82 2.94 9.37
CA ASP A 248 -5.99 2.49 10.75
C ASP A 248 -4.65 2.35 11.48
N VAL A 249 -3.58 2.03 10.74
CA VAL A 249 -2.21 1.93 11.29
C VAL A 249 -1.65 3.30 11.65
N ILE A 250 -1.99 4.32 10.84
CA ILE A 250 -1.51 5.70 11.02
C ILE A 250 -2.53 6.47 11.87
N GLN A 251 -2.25 6.59 13.16
CA GLN A 251 -3.03 7.43 14.06
C GLN A 251 -2.62 8.91 13.89
N LEU A 252 -3.57 9.73 13.41
CA LEU A 252 -3.47 11.20 13.33
C LEU A 252 -4.61 11.83 14.12
#